data_71c59af1ef4cb1d8fd0d18d1f37fc7cf
#
_entry.id   71c59af1ef4cb1d8fd0d18d1f37fc7cf
#
_cell.length_a   1.000
_cell.length_b   1.000
_cell.length_c   1.000
_cell.angle_alpha   90.00
_cell.angle_beta   90.00
_cell.angle_gamma   90.00
#
_symmetry.space_group_name_H-M   'P 1'
#
loop_
_entity.id
_entity.type
_entity.pdbx_description
1 polymer ?
#
loop_
_entity_poly.entity_id
_entity_poly.type
_entity_poly.pdbx_seq_one_letter_code
_entity_poly.pdbx_strand_id
1 'polypeptide(L)'
;MIFKKALAQKLVLLGLFFITFFTINAQEGKQLFQQNCQSCHALDKVINGPPLRGFQDRGPWADREELYKWVKNPAKYMAGDPYTKGLQQQYGSIMQAFPALTNEQIDAIADYVITAPGPGGGGEKAAGDKEGNPSAADEESSNRNAVIFGVISLILALITLILMQVNNNLKKLSDDKEGILRPEQVPFWRNKVYIALAGILFFIIGGYFVGKGAIGLGRQQGYKPTQPIYYSHKVHAGINQISCLYCHGSAWESKHAAIPSLNICMNCHKAVTTYEKGPELFDEEGNKIDGTAEIKKLHDFAGFTPGPGAVWDPAKAKPVEWIKIHNLPDHVYFNHAQHVNAGNVACQTCHGNIQEMDVVEQKAELSMGWCINCHRETKVNFYNGKDSTGNKFYSIYEKFHNDIKNGKMDSVTVKDIGGLECQKCHY
;
A
#
# COMPACT_ATOMS: atom_id res chain seq x y z
N MET A 1 -41.96 7.32 -38.11
CA MET A 1 -41.63 7.06 -36.73
C MET A 1 -40.26 6.34 -36.57
N ILE A 2 -39.81 5.55 -37.52
CA ILE A 2 -38.56 4.76 -37.53
C ILE A 2 -37.30 5.66 -37.62
N PHE A 3 -37.33 6.76 -38.42
CA PHE A 3 -36.18 7.66 -38.60
C PHE A 3 -35.77 8.45 -37.31
N LYS A 4 -36.75 8.83 -36.46
CA LYS A 4 -36.46 9.50 -35.19
C LYS A 4 -35.81 8.60 -34.16
N LYS A 5 -36.12 7.30 -34.14
CA LYS A 5 -35.48 6.31 -33.24
C LYS A 5 -34.02 6.03 -33.64
N ALA A 6 -33.70 5.93 -34.91
CA ALA A 6 -32.37 5.70 -35.42
C ALA A 6 -31.42 6.90 -35.16
N LEU A 7 -31.92 8.12 -35.24
CA LEU A 7 -31.15 9.35 -34.95
C LEU A 7 -30.86 9.45 -33.45
N ALA A 8 -31.82 9.14 -32.59
CA ALA A 8 -31.63 9.15 -31.13
C ALA A 8 -30.61 8.09 -30.68
N GLN A 9 -30.65 6.88 -31.27
CA GLN A 9 -29.64 5.83 -30.98
C GLN A 9 -28.24 6.23 -31.41
N LYS A 10 -28.07 6.90 -32.55
CA LYS A 10 -26.74 7.39 -32.99
C LYS A 10 -26.22 8.53 -32.12
N LEU A 11 -27.07 9.40 -31.58
CA LEU A 11 -26.69 10.46 -30.66
C LEU A 11 -26.29 9.89 -29.28
N VAL A 12 -26.97 8.87 -28.80
CA VAL A 12 -26.60 8.17 -27.52
C VAL A 12 -25.30 7.43 -27.69
N LEU A 13 -25.03 6.73 -28.79
CA LEU A 13 -23.77 6.07 -29.09
C LEU A 13 -22.62 7.07 -29.23
N LEU A 14 -22.86 8.23 -29.86
CA LEU A 14 -21.86 9.31 -29.99
C LEU A 14 -21.54 9.91 -28.60
N GLY A 15 -22.53 10.10 -27.75
CA GLY A 15 -22.36 10.58 -26.37
C GLY A 15 -21.60 9.60 -25.48
N LEU A 16 -21.90 8.29 -25.59
CA LEU A 16 -21.15 7.23 -24.90
C LEU A 16 -19.69 7.15 -25.37
N PHE A 17 -19.43 7.32 -26.66
CA PHE A 17 -18.08 7.33 -27.22
C PHE A 17 -17.25 8.54 -26.71
N PHE A 18 -17.85 9.71 -26.58
CA PHE A 18 -17.18 10.88 -25.99
C PHE A 18 -16.88 10.73 -24.50
N ILE A 19 -17.77 10.11 -23.73
CA ILE A 19 -17.57 9.88 -22.28
C ILE A 19 -16.41 8.90 -22.04
N THR A 20 -16.23 7.87 -22.87
CA THR A 20 -15.13 6.91 -22.73
C THR A 20 -13.76 7.55 -23.05
N PHE A 21 -13.68 8.51 -23.96
CA PHE A 21 -12.42 9.20 -24.27
C PHE A 21 -11.91 10.08 -23.12
N PHE A 22 -12.81 10.76 -22.40
CA PHE A 22 -12.43 11.62 -21.27
C PHE A 22 -11.95 10.83 -20.05
N THR A 23 -12.48 9.63 -19.81
CA THR A 23 -12.08 8.80 -18.66
C THR A 23 -10.69 8.17 -18.83
N ILE A 24 -10.26 7.86 -20.04
CA ILE A 24 -8.96 7.26 -20.32
C ILE A 24 -7.83 8.26 -20.05
N ASN A 25 -7.95 9.49 -20.50
CA ASN A 25 -6.93 10.52 -20.31
C ASN A 25 -6.75 10.93 -18.83
N ALA A 26 -7.83 10.98 -18.04
CA ALA A 26 -7.76 11.34 -16.64
C ALA A 26 -7.06 10.28 -15.78
N GLN A 27 -7.19 9.00 -16.13
CA GLN A 27 -6.52 7.91 -15.43
C GLN A 27 -5.02 7.86 -15.74
N GLU A 28 -4.64 8.13 -16.98
CA GLU A 28 -3.24 8.25 -17.40
C GLU A 28 -2.56 9.44 -16.71
N GLY A 29 -3.20 10.60 -16.67
CA GLY A 29 -2.68 11.79 -16.01
C GLY A 29 -2.48 11.60 -14.52
N LYS A 30 -3.37 10.88 -13.81
CA LYS A 30 -3.22 10.51 -12.42
C LYS A 30 -1.99 9.64 -12.20
N GLN A 31 -1.80 8.63 -13.03
CA GLN A 31 -0.67 7.72 -12.92
C GLN A 31 0.66 8.43 -13.16
N LEU A 32 0.74 9.27 -14.20
CA LEU A 32 1.91 10.09 -14.51
C LEU A 32 2.24 11.07 -13.38
N PHE A 33 1.23 11.70 -12.79
CA PHE A 33 1.39 12.58 -11.63
C PHE A 33 1.98 11.82 -10.44
N GLN A 34 1.45 10.64 -10.13
CA GLN A 34 1.94 9.80 -9.03
C GLN A 34 3.39 9.36 -9.24
N GLN A 35 3.78 9.04 -10.45
CA GLN A 35 5.13 8.57 -10.77
C GLN A 35 6.17 9.70 -10.77
N ASN A 36 5.82 10.90 -11.23
CA ASN A 36 6.80 11.95 -11.52
C ASN A 36 6.70 13.17 -10.61
N CYS A 37 5.51 13.49 -10.08
CA CYS A 37 5.27 14.78 -9.41
C CYS A 37 4.94 14.65 -7.94
N GLN A 38 4.25 13.56 -7.54
CA GLN A 38 3.70 13.38 -6.19
C GLN A 38 4.77 13.33 -5.10
N SER A 39 6.00 12.96 -5.43
CA SER A 39 7.12 12.93 -4.47
C SER A 39 7.50 14.33 -3.94
N CYS A 40 7.24 15.39 -4.73
CA CYS A 40 7.59 16.76 -4.37
C CYS A 40 6.37 17.68 -4.29
N HIS A 41 5.26 17.33 -4.94
CA HIS A 41 4.05 18.15 -5.02
C HIS A 41 2.80 17.39 -4.57
N ALA A 42 1.97 18.00 -3.73
CA ALA A 42 0.60 17.56 -3.50
C ALA A 42 -0.39 18.46 -4.25
N LEU A 43 -1.65 18.02 -4.34
CA LEU A 43 -2.68 18.84 -4.97
C LEU A 43 -3.01 20.07 -4.12
N ASP A 44 -3.22 19.89 -2.82
CA ASP A 44 -3.83 20.93 -1.96
C ASP A 44 -2.93 21.40 -0.81
N LYS A 45 -1.77 20.81 -0.61
CA LYS A 45 -0.85 21.17 0.47
C LYS A 45 0.58 21.36 -0.02
N VAL A 46 1.33 22.19 0.70
CA VAL A 46 2.77 22.34 0.50
C VAL A 46 3.49 21.11 1.02
N ILE A 47 4.41 20.59 0.23
CA ILE A 47 5.34 19.53 0.62
C ILE A 47 6.76 20.06 0.45
N ASN A 48 7.54 19.50 -0.48
CA ASN A 48 8.83 20.06 -0.87
C ASN A 48 8.72 21.21 -1.88
N GLY A 49 7.61 21.22 -2.66
CA GLY A 49 7.23 22.25 -3.60
C GLY A 49 5.83 22.79 -3.34
N PRO A 50 5.39 23.79 -4.12
CA PRO A 50 4.05 24.35 -4.00
C PRO A 50 2.96 23.33 -4.27
N PRO A 51 1.73 23.52 -3.69
CA PRO A 51 0.56 22.74 -4.06
C PRO A 51 0.22 23.01 -5.52
N LEU A 52 -0.18 21.96 -6.26
CA LEU A 52 -0.40 22.11 -7.70
C LEU A 52 -1.82 22.54 -8.06
N ARG A 53 -2.82 22.38 -7.20
CA ARG A 53 -4.18 22.87 -7.50
C ARG A 53 -4.17 24.40 -7.75
N GLY A 54 -4.83 24.82 -8.81
CA GLY A 54 -4.84 26.22 -9.24
C GLY A 54 -3.47 26.73 -9.68
N PHE A 55 -2.57 25.85 -10.16
CA PHE A 55 -1.25 26.25 -10.63
C PHE A 55 -1.36 27.20 -11.83
N GLN A 56 -2.35 27.02 -12.68
CA GLN A 56 -2.61 27.85 -13.87
C GLN A 56 -2.87 29.33 -13.56
N ASP A 57 -3.34 29.61 -12.34
CA ASP A 57 -3.63 30.98 -11.89
C ASP A 57 -2.40 31.65 -11.24
N ARG A 58 -1.27 30.96 -11.23
CA ARG A 58 -0.04 31.40 -10.57
C ARG A 58 1.13 31.40 -11.56
N GLY A 59 1.79 32.53 -11.72
CA GLY A 59 2.92 32.69 -12.65
C GLY A 59 2.53 32.44 -14.13
N PRO A 60 3.45 31.95 -14.97
CA PRO A 60 3.24 31.82 -16.41
C PRO A 60 2.50 30.55 -16.84
N TRP A 61 2.00 29.72 -15.93
CA TRP A 61 1.52 28.36 -16.19
C TRP A 61 0.16 28.26 -16.87
N ALA A 62 -0.53 29.38 -17.10
CA ALA A 62 -1.70 29.44 -17.97
C ALA A 62 -1.33 29.12 -19.43
N ASP A 63 -0.10 29.47 -19.84
CA ASP A 63 0.48 29.07 -21.11
C ASP A 63 1.15 27.69 -21.00
N ARG A 64 0.63 26.70 -21.73
CA ARG A 64 1.14 25.33 -21.75
C ARG A 64 2.58 25.23 -22.27
N GLU A 65 2.94 26.10 -23.23
CA GLU A 65 4.31 26.13 -23.78
C GLU A 65 5.34 26.52 -22.70
N GLU A 66 4.99 27.47 -21.84
CA GLU A 66 5.85 27.87 -20.71
C GLU A 66 5.93 26.74 -19.66
N LEU A 67 4.82 26.04 -19.42
CA LEU A 67 4.81 24.87 -18.53
C LEU A 67 5.71 23.75 -19.06
N TYR A 68 5.69 23.46 -20.37
CA TYR A 68 6.57 22.44 -20.97
C TYR A 68 8.05 22.79 -20.82
N LYS A 69 8.41 24.08 -21.09
CA LYS A 69 9.80 24.56 -20.91
C LYS A 69 10.24 24.42 -19.47
N TRP A 70 9.39 24.77 -18.51
CA TRP A 70 9.67 24.62 -17.09
C TRP A 70 9.86 23.17 -16.69
N VAL A 71 8.88 22.30 -16.98
CA VAL A 71 8.93 20.88 -16.57
C VAL A 71 10.14 20.15 -17.16
N LYS A 72 10.45 20.43 -18.43
CA LYS A 72 11.58 19.77 -19.13
C LYS A 72 12.96 20.27 -18.69
N ASN A 73 13.09 21.55 -18.34
CA ASN A 73 14.37 22.11 -17.91
C ASN A 73 14.21 23.29 -16.94
N PRO A 74 13.88 23.03 -15.65
CA PRO A 74 13.65 24.07 -14.65
C PRO A 74 14.84 25.01 -14.47
N ALA A 75 16.05 24.49 -14.46
CA ALA A 75 17.26 25.29 -14.22
C ALA A 75 17.46 26.35 -15.33
N LYS A 76 17.27 25.97 -16.59
CA LYS A 76 17.38 26.89 -17.73
C LYS A 76 16.23 27.90 -17.72
N TYR A 77 15.03 27.48 -17.45
CA TYR A 77 13.85 28.34 -17.40
C TYR A 77 13.98 29.42 -16.31
N MET A 78 14.36 28.97 -15.12
CA MET A 78 14.54 29.85 -13.95
C MET A 78 15.60 30.94 -14.18
N ALA A 79 16.60 30.72 -15.04
CA ALA A 79 17.61 31.73 -15.34
C ALA A 79 16.99 33.01 -15.90
N GLY A 80 15.87 32.91 -16.65
CA GLY A 80 15.19 34.03 -17.30
C GLY A 80 13.91 34.53 -16.61
N ASP A 81 13.38 33.76 -15.63
CA ASP A 81 12.04 34.04 -15.08
C ASP A 81 12.07 34.42 -13.59
N PRO A 82 11.61 35.62 -13.21
CA PRO A 82 11.59 36.08 -11.83
C PRO A 82 10.67 35.28 -10.92
N TYR A 83 9.53 34.76 -11.42
CA TYR A 83 8.56 34.02 -10.64
C TYR A 83 9.17 32.71 -10.12
N THR A 84 9.82 31.94 -10.99
CA THR A 84 10.45 30.67 -10.63
C THR A 84 11.69 30.84 -9.75
N LYS A 85 12.41 31.96 -9.88
CA LYS A 85 13.45 32.36 -8.89
C LYS A 85 12.86 32.60 -7.50
N GLY A 86 11.71 33.22 -7.44
CA GLY A 86 10.95 33.42 -6.19
C GLY A 86 10.52 32.08 -5.57
N LEU A 87 10.08 31.13 -6.37
CA LEU A 87 9.75 29.79 -5.89
C LEU A 87 10.98 29.09 -5.27
N GLN A 88 12.13 29.19 -5.91
CA GLN A 88 13.37 28.61 -5.36
C GLN A 88 13.73 29.24 -4.00
N GLN A 89 13.61 30.56 -3.86
CA GLN A 89 13.86 31.25 -2.60
C GLN A 89 12.86 30.84 -1.52
N GLN A 90 11.60 30.66 -1.88
CA GLN A 90 10.51 30.33 -0.96
C GLN A 90 10.59 28.87 -0.47
N TYR A 91 10.91 27.91 -1.35
CA TYR A 91 10.90 26.48 -1.03
C TYR A 91 12.28 25.88 -0.79
N GLY A 92 13.36 26.63 -1.02
CA GLY A 92 14.73 26.21 -0.75
C GLY A 92 15.24 25.05 -1.64
N SER A 93 14.49 24.66 -2.65
CA SER A 93 14.80 23.54 -3.55
C SER A 93 14.59 23.93 -5.01
N ILE A 94 15.33 23.27 -5.90
CA ILE A 94 15.16 23.38 -7.36
C ILE A 94 14.35 22.17 -7.82
N MET A 95 13.34 22.42 -8.65
CA MET A 95 12.55 21.34 -9.28
C MET A 95 13.47 20.47 -10.14
N GLN A 96 13.32 19.16 -10.07
CA GLN A 96 14.00 18.22 -10.95
C GLN A 96 13.52 18.37 -12.39
N ALA A 97 14.41 18.21 -13.36
CA ALA A 97 14.07 18.22 -14.79
C ALA A 97 13.47 16.88 -15.23
N PHE A 98 12.44 16.95 -16.09
CA PHE A 98 11.78 15.78 -16.68
C PHE A 98 11.84 15.85 -18.23
N PRO A 99 13.04 15.76 -18.84
CA PRO A 99 13.19 15.93 -20.30
C PRO A 99 12.55 14.80 -21.11
N ALA A 100 12.30 13.66 -20.50
CA ALA A 100 11.70 12.48 -21.14
C ALA A 100 10.17 12.56 -21.26
N LEU A 101 9.49 13.45 -20.52
CA LEU A 101 8.05 13.61 -20.63
C LEU A 101 7.69 14.33 -21.93
N THR A 102 6.73 13.75 -22.67
CA THR A 102 6.16 14.39 -23.85
C THR A 102 5.22 15.54 -23.46
N ASN A 103 4.90 16.43 -24.40
CA ASN A 103 3.96 17.53 -24.13
C ASN A 103 2.58 16.99 -23.74
N GLU A 104 2.12 15.94 -24.44
CA GLU A 104 0.84 15.28 -24.17
C GLU A 104 0.79 14.65 -22.76
N GLN A 105 1.91 14.11 -22.29
CA GLN A 105 2.02 13.58 -20.93
C GLN A 105 1.99 14.67 -19.87
N ILE A 106 2.63 15.80 -20.14
CA ILE A 106 2.57 16.98 -19.27
C ILE A 106 1.16 17.53 -19.23
N ASP A 107 0.47 17.57 -20.38
CA ASP A 107 -0.93 17.97 -20.47
C ASP A 107 -1.85 17.04 -19.67
N ALA A 108 -1.68 15.73 -19.81
CA ALA A 108 -2.45 14.76 -19.06
C ALA A 108 -2.26 14.93 -17.53
N ILE A 109 -1.04 15.20 -17.07
CA ILE A 109 -0.75 15.52 -15.67
C ILE A 109 -1.45 16.81 -15.24
N ALA A 110 -1.35 17.85 -16.03
CA ALA A 110 -1.94 19.15 -15.74
C ALA A 110 -3.47 19.08 -15.71
N ASP A 111 -4.08 18.37 -16.66
CA ASP A 111 -5.53 18.15 -16.70
C ASP A 111 -6.02 17.31 -15.52
N TYR A 112 -5.26 16.31 -15.10
CA TYR A 112 -5.55 15.58 -13.86
C TYR A 112 -5.52 16.52 -12.65
N VAL A 113 -4.50 17.37 -12.50
CA VAL A 113 -4.38 18.33 -11.39
C VAL A 113 -5.58 19.29 -11.34
N ILE A 114 -6.07 19.72 -12.52
CA ILE A 114 -7.21 20.64 -12.66
C ILE A 114 -8.53 19.93 -12.30
N THR A 115 -8.71 18.70 -12.73
CA THR A 115 -9.97 17.95 -12.62
C THR A 115 -10.08 17.10 -11.36
N ALA A 116 -8.98 16.88 -10.64
CA ALA A 116 -8.96 16.07 -9.43
C ALA A 116 -9.93 16.61 -8.36
N PRO A 117 -10.72 15.73 -7.69
CA PRO A 117 -11.66 16.15 -6.65
C PRO A 117 -10.98 16.95 -5.54
N GLY A 118 -11.61 18.02 -5.07
CA GLY A 118 -11.13 18.83 -3.95
C GLY A 118 -11.32 18.12 -2.59
N PRO A 119 -10.64 18.58 -1.51
CA PRO A 119 -10.86 18.06 -0.18
C PRO A 119 -12.29 18.39 0.28
N GLY A 120 -13.24 17.46 0.07
CA GLY A 120 -14.65 17.60 0.41
C GLY A 120 -15.65 17.19 -0.68
N GLY A 121 -15.19 16.85 -1.87
CA GLY A 121 -16.02 16.33 -2.97
C GLY A 121 -16.19 14.81 -2.82
N GLY A 122 -17.45 14.37 -2.63
CA GLY A 122 -17.84 12.99 -2.38
C GLY A 122 -17.28 12.00 -3.39
N GLY A 123 -16.82 10.89 -2.86
CA GLY A 123 -16.32 9.78 -3.65
C GLY A 123 -17.42 9.17 -4.51
N GLU A 124 -17.26 9.29 -5.79
CA GLU A 124 -17.92 8.41 -6.73
C GLU A 124 -17.16 7.09 -6.72
N LYS A 125 -17.84 6.05 -6.25
CA LYS A 125 -17.32 4.69 -6.23
C LYS A 125 -17.04 4.27 -7.67
N ALA A 126 -15.76 4.20 -8.06
CA ALA A 126 -15.35 3.45 -9.22
C ALA A 126 -15.72 1.97 -8.97
N ALA A 127 -16.69 1.48 -9.75
CA ALA A 127 -17.00 0.07 -9.83
C ALA A 127 -15.84 -0.65 -10.54
N GLY A 128 -15.20 -1.58 -9.83
CA GLY A 128 -14.23 -2.51 -10.39
C GLY A 128 -12.83 -2.33 -9.84
N ASP A 129 -12.63 -2.82 -8.63
CA ASP A 129 -11.55 -3.71 -8.21
C ASP A 129 -11.75 -3.99 -6.72
N LYS A 130 -12.48 -5.05 -6.46
CA LYS A 130 -12.47 -5.70 -5.15
C LYS A 130 -11.22 -6.57 -5.12
N GLU A 131 -10.22 -6.08 -4.44
CA GLU A 131 -9.24 -6.80 -3.62
C GLU A 131 -8.08 -5.87 -3.25
N GLY A 132 -8.42 -4.74 -2.61
CA GLY A 132 -7.51 -4.04 -1.74
C GLY A 132 -7.54 -4.73 -0.38
N ASN A 133 -6.39 -5.19 0.07
CA ASN A 133 -6.20 -5.71 1.42
C ASN A 133 -6.83 -4.73 2.43
N PRO A 134 -7.73 -5.17 3.33
CA PRO A 134 -8.42 -4.26 4.24
C PRO A 134 -7.40 -3.51 5.12
N SER A 135 -7.62 -2.22 5.31
CA SER A 135 -6.85 -1.43 6.26
C SER A 135 -7.04 -1.99 7.68
N ALA A 136 -6.08 -1.78 8.57
CA ALA A 136 -6.19 -2.25 9.96
C ALA A 136 -7.48 -1.78 10.64
N ALA A 137 -8.02 -0.62 10.25
CA ALA A 137 -9.32 -0.12 10.71
C ALA A 137 -10.49 -0.96 10.17
N ASP A 138 -10.40 -1.49 8.95
CA ASP A 138 -11.43 -2.35 8.36
C ASP A 138 -11.39 -3.77 8.96
N GLU A 139 -10.20 -4.28 9.32
CA GLU A 139 -10.06 -5.55 10.03
C GLU A 139 -10.59 -5.47 11.47
N GLU A 140 -10.34 -4.37 12.17
CA GLU A 140 -10.88 -4.15 13.53
C GLU A 140 -12.40 -4.00 13.53
N SER A 141 -12.95 -3.28 12.56
CA SER A 141 -14.39 -3.14 12.33
C SER A 141 -15.04 -4.48 11.94
N SER A 142 -14.41 -5.25 11.05
CA SER A 142 -14.87 -6.58 10.62
C SER A 142 -14.84 -7.58 11.78
N ASN A 143 -13.76 -7.63 12.56
CA ASN A 143 -13.64 -8.49 13.73
C ASN A 143 -14.64 -8.13 14.80
N ARG A 144 -14.86 -6.85 15.08
CA ARG A 144 -15.87 -6.39 16.04
C ARG A 144 -17.28 -6.78 15.63
N ASN A 145 -17.63 -6.60 14.36
CA ASN A 145 -18.92 -7.02 13.83
C ASN A 145 -19.10 -8.54 13.89
N ALA A 146 -18.08 -9.32 13.54
CA ALA A 146 -18.09 -10.78 13.65
C ALA A 146 -18.30 -11.25 15.09
N VAL A 147 -17.66 -10.61 16.08
CA VAL A 147 -17.86 -10.89 17.51
C VAL A 147 -19.28 -10.53 17.95
N ILE A 148 -19.81 -9.38 17.56
CA ILE A 148 -21.18 -8.95 17.88
C ILE A 148 -22.19 -9.95 17.30
N PHE A 149 -22.07 -10.33 16.02
CA PHE A 149 -22.96 -11.32 15.39
C PHE A 149 -22.81 -12.70 16.04
N GLY A 150 -21.60 -13.10 16.43
CA GLY A 150 -21.35 -14.34 17.17
C GLY A 150 -22.07 -14.36 18.53
N VAL A 151 -21.98 -13.27 19.30
CA VAL A 151 -22.65 -13.13 20.61
C VAL A 151 -24.16 -13.12 20.44
N ILE A 152 -24.70 -12.37 19.48
CA ILE A 152 -26.15 -12.35 19.19
C ILE A 152 -26.64 -13.74 18.80
N SER A 153 -25.92 -14.45 17.94
CA SER A 153 -26.25 -15.81 17.52
C SER A 153 -26.26 -16.79 18.70
N LEU A 154 -25.30 -16.66 19.61
CA LEU A 154 -25.23 -17.48 20.83
C LEU A 154 -26.40 -17.21 21.79
N ILE A 155 -26.79 -15.93 21.97
CA ILE A 155 -27.94 -15.53 22.77
C ILE A 155 -29.23 -16.11 22.15
N LEU A 156 -29.42 -15.98 20.83
CA LEU A 156 -30.58 -16.53 20.14
C LEU A 156 -30.65 -18.06 20.24
N ALA A 157 -29.51 -18.74 20.16
CA ALA A 157 -29.46 -20.19 20.36
C ALA A 157 -29.86 -20.58 21.79
N LEU A 158 -29.40 -19.86 22.82
CA LEU A 158 -29.79 -20.06 24.22
C LEU A 158 -31.28 -19.82 24.41
N ILE A 159 -31.85 -18.73 23.88
CA ILE A 159 -33.27 -18.45 23.94
C ILE A 159 -34.06 -19.58 23.27
N THR A 160 -33.63 -20.07 22.12
CA THR A 160 -34.27 -21.18 21.44
C THR A 160 -34.29 -22.46 22.27
N LEU A 161 -33.17 -22.78 22.94
CA LEU A 161 -33.09 -23.93 23.86
C LEU A 161 -34.04 -23.78 25.05
N ILE A 162 -34.10 -22.59 25.65
CA ILE A 162 -35.00 -22.29 26.76
C ILE A 162 -36.49 -22.42 26.33
N LEU A 163 -36.83 -21.84 25.16
CA LEU A 163 -38.19 -21.92 24.62
C LEU A 163 -38.58 -23.37 24.30
N MET A 164 -37.65 -24.17 23.78
CA MET A 164 -37.87 -25.59 23.51
C MET A 164 -38.11 -26.39 24.79
N GLN A 165 -37.38 -26.05 25.85
CA GLN A 165 -37.58 -26.67 27.19
C GLN A 165 -38.91 -26.26 27.83
N VAL A 166 -39.28 -24.98 27.72
CA VAL A 166 -40.58 -24.47 28.18
C VAL A 166 -41.72 -25.14 27.43
N ASN A 167 -41.64 -25.23 26.10
CA ASN A 167 -42.64 -25.91 25.28
C ASN A 167 -42.78 -27.41 25.63
N ASN A 168 -41.69 -28.08 25.90
CA ASN A 168 -41.70 -29.48 26.34
C ASN A 168 -42.31 -29.66 27.71
N ASN A 169 -42.07 -28.73 28.66
CA ASN A 169 -42.68 -28.74 29.99
C ASN A 169 -44.20 -28.45 29.92
N LEU A 170 -44.62 -27.50 29.03
CA LEU A 170 -46.04 -27.21 28.81
C LEU A 170 -46.78 -28.40 28.19
N LYS A 171 -46.15 -29.10 27.22
CA LYS A 171 -46.72 -30.35 26.68
C LYS A 171 -46.86 -31.42 27.76
N LYS A 172 -45.87 -31.58 28.65
CA LYS A 172 -45.96 -32.53 29.75
C LYS A 172 -47.13 -32.22 30.68
N LEU A 173 -47.31 -30.95 31.05
CA LEU A 173 -48.42 -30.49 31.86
C LEU A 173 -49.82 -30.74 31.21
N SER A 174 -49.91 -30.60 29.90
CA SER A 174 -51.11 -30.90 29.11
C SER A 174 -51.40 -32.40 29.09
N ASP A 175 -50.38 -33.20 28.80
CA ASP A 175 -50.46 -34.65 28.73
C ASP A 175 -50.79 -35.28 30.11
N ASP A 176 -50.22 -34.74 31.21
CA ASP A 176 -50.54 -35.15 32.58
C ASP A 176 -52.02 -34.90 32.96
N LYS A 177 -52.62 -33.82 32.41
CA LYS A 177 -54.05 -33.52 32.57
C LYS A 177 -54.97 -34.49 31.79
N GLU A 178 -54.44 -35.01 30.68
CA GLU A 178 -55.16 -35.98 29.81
C GLU A 178 -54.89 -37.43 30.21
N GLY A 179 -54.09 -37.68 31.27
CA GLY A 179 -53.76 -39.02 31.78
C GLY A 179 -52.78 -39.80 30.91
N ILE A 180 -52.05 -39.13 30.02
CA ILE A 180 -51.08 -39.75 29.12
C ILE A 180 -49.75 -39.83 29.85
N LEU A 181 -49.31 -41.03 30.23
CA LEU A 181 -48.01 -41.28 30.87
C LEU A 181 -46.88 -41.23 29.80
N ARG A 182 -46.08 -40.18 29.81
CA ARG A 182 -44.87 -40.11 29.02
C ARG A 182 -43.63 -40.39 29.90
N PRO A 183 -42.58 -41.01 29.32
CA PRO A 183 -41.31 -41.20 30.04
C PRO A 183 -40.68 -39.86 30.42
N GLU A 184 -40.00 -39.78 31.56
CA GLU A 184 -39.33 -38.59 32.04
C GLU A 184 -38.30 -38.06 30.99
N GLN A 185 -38.37 -36.75 30.75
CA GLN A 185 -37.48 -36.12 29.81
C GLN A 185 -36.06 -36.09 30.36
N VAL A 186 -35.11 -36.62 29.56
CA VAL A 186 -33.69 -36.60 29.88
C VAL A 186 -33.20 -35.14 29.82
N PRO A 187 -32.60 -34.57 30.88
CA PRO A 187 -32.00 -33.25 30.85
C PRO A 187 -31.06 -33.10 29.66
N PHE A 188 -30.98 -31.89 29.05
CA PHE A 188 -30.20 -31.66 27.82
C PHE A 188 -28.72 -32.07 27.97
N TRP A 189 -28.10 -31.90 29.16
CA TRP A 189 -26.73 -32.32 29.45
C TRP A 189 -26.55 -33.85 29.58
N ARG A 190 -27.61 -34.65 29.62
CA ARG A 190 -27.60 -36.11 29.55
C ARG A 190 -28.10 -36.67 28.23
N ASN A 191 -28.61 -35.80 27.38
CA ASN A 191 -29.13 -36.20 26.06
C ASN A 191 -27.94 -36.46 25.11
N LYS A 192 -27.79 -37.70 24.66
CA LYS A 192 -26.69 -38.16 23.81
C LYS A 192 -26.58 -37.35 22.50
N VAL A 193 -27.72 -36.89 21.96
CA VAL A 193 -27.73 -36.08 20.72
C VAL A 193 -27.12 -34.70 20.97
N TYR A 194 -27.47 -34.00 22.04
CA TYR A 194 -26.87 -32.70 22.35
C TYR A 194 -25.39 -32.79 22.72
N ILE A 195 -24.99 -33.86 23.45
CA ILE A 195 -23.58 -34.13 23.75
C ILE A 195 -22.81 -34.39 22.47
N ALA A 196 -23.37 -35.18 21.52
CA ALA A 196 -22.70 -35.43 20.23
C ALA A 196 -22.58 -34.16 19.39
N LEU A 197 -23.64 -33.32 19.31
CA LEU A 197 -23.59 -32.03 18.61
C LEU A 197 -22.57 -31.07 19.23
N ALA A 198 -22.52 -30.97 20.56
CA ALA A 198 -21.53 -30.16 21.26
C ALA A 198 -20.09 -30.66 21.00
N GLY A 199 -19.89 -31.98 20.98
CA GLY A 199 -18.61 -32.59 20.64
C GLY A 199 -18.17 -32.30 19.19
N ILE A 200 -19.10 -32.41 18.23
CA ILE A 200 -18.84 -32.04 16.82
C ILE A 200 -18.48 -30.57 16.69
N LEU A 201 -19.24 -29.67 17.35
CA LEU A 201 -18.97 -28.24 17.31
C LEU A 201 -17.60 -27.91 17.91
N PHE A 202 -17.28 -28.51 19.06
CA PHE A 202 -15.96 -28.37 19.69
C PHE A 202 -14.82 -28.86 18.78
N PHE A 203 -15.04 -29.99 18.08
CA PHE A 203 -14.06 -30.53 17.14
C PHE A 203 -13.86 -29.60 15.93
N ILE A 204 -14.94 -29.02 15.38
CA ILE A 204 -14.86 -28.08 14.28
C ILE A 204 -14.12 -26.80 14.71
N ILE A 205 -14.49 -26.23 15.85
CA ILE A 205 -13.85 -25.00 16.38
C ILE A 205 -12.38 -25.29 16.71
N GLY A 206 -12.10 -26.36 17.43
CA GLY A 206 -10.73 -26.78 17.78
C GLY A 206 -9.89 -27.04 16.52
N GLY A 207 -10.45 -27.74 15.53
CA GLY A 207 -9.82 -28.00 14.25
C GLY A 207 -9.51 -26.71 13.46
N TYR A 208 -10.40 -25.74 13.51
CA TYR A 208 -10.16 -24.41 12.91
C TYR A 208 -8.97 -23.69 13.56
N PHE A 209 -8.91 -23.64 14.89
CA PHE A 209 -7.79 -22.97 15.59
C PHE A 209 -6.47 -23.71 15.40
N VAL A 210 -6.47 -25.05 15.43
CA VAL A 210 -5.28 -25.86 15.16
C VAL A 210 -4.82 -25.65 13.71
N GLY A 211 -5.73 -25.66 12.75
CA GLY A 211 -5.42 -25.42 11.35
C GLY A 211 -4.85 -24.02 11.13
N LYS A 212 -5.48 -23.00 11.71
CA LYS A 212 -4.99 -21.60 11.63
C LYS A 212 -3.59 -21.47 12.28
N GLY A 213 -3.37 -22.08 13.43
CA GLY A 213 -2.06 -22.10 14.10
C GLY A 213 -0.99 -22.80 13.25
N ALA A 214 -1.31 -23.95 12.67
CA ALA A 214 -0.38 -24.72 11.82
C ALA A 214 -0.03 -23.94 10.53
N ILE A 215 -0.99 -23.28 9.90
CA ILE A 215 -0.77 -22.42 8.74
C ILE A 215 0.10 -21.21 9.10
N GLY A 216 -0.03 -20.68 10.32
CA GLY A 216 0.75 -19.54 10.83
C GLY A 216 2.21 -19.88 11.17
N LEU A 217 2.56 -21.18 11.30
CA LEU A 217 3.93 -21.59 11.62
C LEU A 217 4.91 -21.10 10.55
N GLY A 218 5.97 -20.41 10.98
CA GLY A 218 7.00 -19.86 10.11
C GLY A 218 6.62 -18.56 9.38
N ARG A 219 5.40 -18.05 9.54
CA ARG A 219 5.01 -16.74 9.04
C ARG A 219 5.23 -15.68 10.11
N GLN A 220 5.99 -14.66 9.76
CA GLN A 220 6.34 -13.58 10.71
C GLN A 220 5.49 -12.33 10.50
N GLN A 221 4.27 -12.48 9.98
CA GLN A 221 3.36 -11.35 9.77
C GLN A 221 3.06 -10.64 11.10
N GLY A 222 3.16 -9.31 11.12
CA GLY A 222 3.03 -8.51 12.34
C GLY A 222 4.29 -8.48 13.22
N TYR A 223 5.41 -9.10 12.80
CA TYR A 223 6.66 -9.03 13.54
C TYR A 223 7.23 -7.61 13.49
N LYS A 224 7.40 -7.00 14.65
CA LYS A 224 7.87 -5.62 14.85
C LYS A 224 8.80 -5.53 16.08
N PRO A 225 10.06 -5.94 15.94
CA PRO A 225 11.00 -5.94 17.06
C PRO A 225 11.47 -4.52 17.40
N THR A 226 11.80 -4.30 18.66
CA THR A 226 12.47 -3.09 19.13
C THR A 226 13.84 -2.96 18.45
N GLN A 227 14.13 -1.79 17.91
CA GLN A 227 15.38 -1.50 17.20
C GLN A 227 16.38 -0.77 18.11
N PRO A 228 17.69 -0.89 17.87
CA PRO A 228 18.73 -0.20 18.68
C PRO A 228 18.56 1.33 18.71
N ILE A 229 18.09 1.92 17.59
CA ILE A 229 17.68 3.31 17.48
C ILE A 229 16.23 3.31 16.99
N TYR A 230 15.35 4.01 17.68
CA TYR A 230 14.00 4.22 17.20
C TYR A 230 14.01 5.06 15.92
N TYR A 231 13.38 4.52 14.86
CA TYR A 231 13.30 5.19 13.56
C TYR A 231 11.86 5.15 13.05
N SER A 232 11.22 6.32 12.91
CA SER A 232 9.87 6.44 12.39
C SER A 232 9.87 6.68 10.87
N HIS A 233 9.39 5.72 10.10
CA HIS A 233 9.14 5.92 8.66
C HIS A 233 8.03 6.94 8.42
N LYS A 234 7.06 7.05 9.33
CA LYS A 234 5.99 8.04 9.28
C LYS A 234 6.52 9.48 9.30
N VAL A 235 7.52 9.75 10.14
CA VAL A 235 8.16 11.07 10.17
C VAL A 235 8.97 11.31 8.90
N HIS A 236 9.80 10.35 8.48
CA HIS A 236 10.71 10.54 7.36
C HIS A 236 10.02 10.42 5.99
N ALA A 237 9.39 9.29 5.71
CA ALA A 237 8.77 9.02 4.43
C ALA A 237 7.32 9.55 4.33
N GLY A 238 6.58 9.57 5.44
CA GLY A 238 5.22 10.06 5.47
C GLY A 238 5.13 11.59 5.52
N ILE A 239 5.64 12.21 6.57
CA ILE A 239 5.51 13.65 6.82
C ILE A 239 6.50 14.43 5.97
N ASN A 240 7.80 14.08 6.04
CA ASN A 240 8.87 14.76 5.31
C ASN A 240 8.98 14.28 3.85
N GLN A 241 8.27 13.22 3.45
CA GLN A 241 8.19 12.67 2.10
C GLN A 241 9.55 12.36 1.46
N ILE A 242 10.50 11.92 2.28
CA ILE A 242 11.79 11.43 1.80
C ILE A 242 11.55 10.14 1.01
N SER A 243 12.04 10.10 -0.23
CA SER A 243 11.90 8.92 -1.11
C SER A 243 12.49 7.67 -0.46
N CYS A 244 11.80 6.54 -0.59
CA CYS A 244 12.29 5.24 -0.14
C CYS A 244 13.69 4.93 -0.71
N LEU A 245 13.89 5.24 -1.99
CA LEU A 245 15.15 4.99 -2.68
C LEU A 245 16.30 5.93 -2.27
N TYR A 246 16.02 7.03 -1.57
CA TYR A 246 17.09 7.86 -1.01
C TYR A 246 17.89 7.08 0.05
N CYS A 247 17.17 6.31 0.88
CA CYS A 247 17.78 5.49 1.93
C CYS A 247 18.02 4.04 1.47
N HIS A 248 17.12 3.48 0.67
CA HIS A 248 17.15 2.10 0.20
C HIS A 248 17.46 1.99 -1.30
N GLY A 249 18.40 2.82 -1.82
CA GLY A 249 18.74 2.86 -3.24
C GLY A 249 19.17 1.52 -3.82
N SER A 250 19.78 0.66 -3.01
CA SER A 250 20.15 -0.71 -3.41
C SER A 250 18.95 -1.58 -3.81
N ALA A 251 17.72 -1.24 -3.40
CA ALA A 251 16.53 -1.94 -3.86
C ALA A 251 16.30 -1.81 -5.37
N TRP A 252 16.81 -0.73 -5.97
CA TRP A 252 16.69 -0.48 -7.40
C TRP A 252 17.73 -1.24 -8.24
N GLU A 253 18.92 -1.48 -7.69
CA GLU A 253 20.07 -1.99 -8.44
C GLU A 253 20.51 -3.40 -8.01
N SER A 254 20.06 -3.86 -6.83
CA SER A 254 20.59 -5.06 -6.19
C SER A 254 19.51 -6.07 -5.81
N LYS A 255 19.94 -7.29 -5.54
CA LYS A 255 19.13 -8.35 -4.92
C LYS A 255 18.57 -7.91 -3.57
N HIS A 256 19.36 -7.20 -2.77
CA HIS A 256 19.01 -6.81 -1.40
C HIS A 256 18.72 -5.32 -1.32
N ALA A 257 17.59 -4.97 -0.69
CA ALA A 257 17.38 -3.62 -0.20
C ALA A 257 18.16 -3.47 1.10
N ALA A 258 19.33 -2.90 1.04
CA ALA A 258 20.16 -2.71 2.21
C ALA A 258 19.55 -1.70 3.18
N ILE A 259 19.80 -1.88 4.47
CA ILE A 259 19.63 -0.84 5.47
C ILE A 259 20.69 0.24 5.18
N PRO A 260 20.32 1.54 5.13
CA PRO A 260 21.27 2.59 4.80
C PRO A 260 22.39 2.69 5.84
N SER A 261 23.60 3.01 5.38
CA SER A 261 24.69 3.33 6.27
C SER A 261 24.39 4.62 7.05
N LEU A 262 25.02 4.80 8.21
CA LEU A 262 24.85 6.01 9.03
C LEU A 262 25.17 7.31 8.29
N ASN A 263 26.03 7.27 7.27
CA ASN A 263 26.32 8.42 6.43
C ASN A 263 25.07 9.03 5.79
N ILE A 264 24.14 8.21 5.38
CA ILE A 264 22.86 8.66 4.79
C ILE A 264 22.05 9.43 5.85
N CYS A 265 21.97 8.90 7.07
CA CYS A 265 21.29 9.55 8.18
C CYS A 265 21.95 10.90 8.51
N MET A 266 23.29 10.91 8.56
CA MET A 266 24.10 12.08 8.90
C MET A 266 24.09 13.18 7.82
N ASN A 267 23.61 12.92 6.60
CA ASN A 267 23.40 13.99 5.61
C ASN A 267 22.47 15.10 6.16
N CYS A 268 21.46 14.71 6.95
CA CYS A 268 20.53 15.63 7.58
C CYS A 268 20.83 15.81 9.09
N HIS A 269 21.11 14.73 9.82
CA HIS A 269 21.22 14.74 11.27
C HIS A 269 22.50 15.36 11.83
N LYS A 270 23.47 15.72 10.98
CA LYS A 270 24.54 16.66 11.39
C LYS A 270 24.02 18.06 11.70
N ALA A 271 22.88 18.46 11.09
CA ALA A 271 22.21 19.76 11.31
C ALA A 271 20.95 19.64 12.15
N VAL A 272 20.19 18.53 11.97
CA VAL A 272 18.97 18.23 12.74
C VAL A 272 19.37 17.44 13.99
N THR A 273 19.59 18.15 15.09
CA THR A 273 20.13 17.59 16.34
C THR A 273 19.07 17.36 17.41
N THR A 274 17.86 17.91 17.22
CA THR A 274 16.74 17.83 18.17
C THR A 274 15.44 17.49 17.44
N TYR A 275 14.49 16.93 18.16
CA TYR A 275 13.14 16.65 17.70
C TYR A 275 12.15 17.58 18.40
N GLU A 276 11.98 18.79 17.87
CA GLU A 276 11.12 19.83 18.47
C GLU A 276 9.78 19.97 17.74
N LYS A 277 9.73 19.57 16.48
CA LYS A 277 8.54 19.71 15.62
C LYS A 277 8.20 18.38 14.97
N GLY A 278 7.01 17.88 15.23
CA GLY A 278 6.53 16.62 14.68
C GLY A 278 5.45 16.00 15.57
N PRO A 279 4.86 14.87 15.16
CA PRO A 279 3.90 14.15 15.97
C PRO A 279 4.58 13.53 17.20
N GLU A 280 3.78 13.21 18.20
CA GLU A 280 4.25 12.34 19.28
C GLU A 280 4.67 10.99 18.74
N LEU A 281 5.78 10.46 19.25
CA LEU A 281 6.35 9.19 18.85
C LEU A 281 6.04 8.14 19.91
N PHE A 282 5.68 6.93 19.45
CA PHE A 282 5.38 5.81 20.33
C PHE A 282 6.10 4.54 19.84
N ASP A 283 6.57 3.75 20.79
CA ASP A 283 7.15 2.44 20.50
C ASP A 283 6.08 1.39 20.17
N GLU A 284 6.50 0.13 20.00
CA GLU A 284 5.64 -1.01 19.71
C GLU A 284 4.67 -1.37 20.85
N GLU A 285 4.95 -0.90 22.07
CA GLU A 285 4.17 -1.11 23.29
C GLU A 285 3.26 0.07 23.62
N GLY A 286 3.39 1.18 22.86
CA GLY A 286 2.62 2.41 23.05
C GLY A 286 3.24 3.39 24.06
N ASN A 287 4.51 3.19 24.48
CA ASN A 287 5.22 4.13 25.32
C ASN A 287 5.71 5.31 24.49
N LYS A 288 5.67 6.49 25.09
CA LYS A 288 6.15 7.72 24.42
C LYS A 288 7.67 7.71 24.31
N ILE A 289 8.16 8.00 23.10
CA ILE A 289 9.58 8.08 22.75
C ILE A 289 10.04 9.54 22.71
N ASP A 290 11.19 9.80 23.31
CA ASP A 290 11.90 11.09 23.15
C ASP A 290 12.76 11.06 21.86
N GLY A 291 12.25 11.69 20.81
CA GLY A 291 12.94 11.73 19.52
C GLY A 291 14.31 12.44 19.58
N THR A 292 14.51 13.39 20.50
CA THR A 292 15.83 14.04 20.69
C THR A 292 16.85 13.07 21.29
N ALA A 293 16.42 12.22 22.22
CA ALA A 293 17.27 11.17 22.78
C ALA A 293 17.65 10.15 21.71
N GLU A 294 16.74 9.81 20.79
CA GLU A 294 17.03 8.88 19.69
C GLU A 294 18.00 9.48 18.64
N ILE A 295 17.89 10.78 18.33
CA ILE A 295 18.88 11.48 17.50
C ILE A 295 20.26 11.49 18.18
N LYS A 296 20.29 11.65 19.49
CA LYS A 296 21.55 11.56 20.25
C LYS A 296 22.18 10.16 20.17
N LYS A 297 21.37 9.09 20.26
CA LYS A 297 21.88 7.72 20.02
C LYS A 297 22.49 7.59 18.62
N LEU A 298 21.84 8.16 17.59
CA LEU A 298 22.39 8.17 16.23
C LEU A 298 23.75 8.86 16.18
N HIS A 299 23.90 10.02 16.83
CA HIS A 299 25.18 10.74 16.92
C HIS A 299 26.25 9.91 17.65
N ASP A 300 25.89 9.25 18.74
CA ASP A 300 26.80 8.39 19.49
C ASP A 300 27.29 7.21 18.63
N PHE A 301 26.40 6.55 17.85
CA PHE A 301 26.77 5.51 16.92
C PHE A 301 27.62 6.01 15.76
N ALA A 302 27.37 7.24 15.28
CA ALA A 302 28.14 7.85 14.19
C ALA A 302 29.51 8.40 14.67
N GLY A 303 29.78 8.46 15.96
CA GLY A 303 30.96 9.13 16.52
C GLY A 303 30.94 10.63 16.29
N PHE A 304 29.75 11.25 16.25
CA PHE A 304 29.56 12.66 15.94
C PHE A 304 29.16 13.44 17.19
N THR A 305 29.83 14.59 17.42
CA THR A 305 29.49 15.53 18.48
C THR A 305 28.94 16.81 17.83
N PRO A 306 27.65 17.12 17.97
CA PRO A 306 27.04 18.33 17.43
C PRO A 306 27.42 19.58 18.23
N GLY A 307 27.34 20.75 17.59
CA GLY A 307 27.53 22.04 18.26
C GLY A 307 28.48 22.98 17.50
N PRO A 308 28.81 24.15 18.07
CA PRO A 308 29.82 25.06 17.51
C PRO A 308 31.19 24.35 17.46
N GLY A 309 31.68 24.05 16.25
CA GLY A 309 32.86 23.24 16.05
C GLY A 309 32.59 21.74 16.08
N ALA A 310 31.46 21.30 15.50
CA ALA A 310 31.06 19.89 15.38
C ALA A 310 32.23 18.98 14.97
N VAL A 311 32.44 17.88 15.69
CA VAL A 311 33.56 16.96 15.51
C VAL A 311 33.00 15.59 15.14
N TRP A 312 33.60 14.99 14.13
CA TRP A 312 33.42 13.60 13.83
C TRP A 312 34.69 12.81 14.18
N ASP A 313 34.52 11.82 15.03
CA ASP A 313 35.60 10.93 15.48
C ASP A 313 35.32 9.50 15.00
N PRO A 314 35.94 9.06 13.89
CA PRO A 314 35.70 7.72 13.37
C PRO A 314 36.11 6.58 14.32
N ALA A 315 36.99 6.87 15.29
CA ALA A 315 37.40 5.86 16.28
C ALA A 315 36.28 5.58 17.29
N LYS A 316 35.32 6.48 17.45
CA LYS A 316 34.12 6.29 18.30
C LYS A 316 32.94 5.74 17.54
N ALA A 317 32.96 5.76 16.22
CA ALA A 317 31.88 5.24 15.41
C ALA A 317 31.68 3.74 15.63
N LYS A 318 30.41 3.33 15.74
CA LYS A 318 30.01 1.94 15.95
C LYS A 318 28.94 1.54 14.94
N PRO A 319 28.94 0.31 14.42
CA PRO A 319 27.83 -0.17 13.59
C PRO A 319 26.55 -0.27 14.42
N VAL A 320 25.42 0.06 13.81
CA VAL A 320 24.11 -0.20 14.40
C VAL A 320 23.69 -1.62 14.02
N GLU A 321 23.44 -2.46 15.01
CA GLU A 321 22.99 -3.83 14.82
C GLU A 321 21.48 -3.88 14.63
N TRP A 322 21.00 -3.44 13.45
CA TRP A 322 19.60 -3.45 13.10
C TRP A 322 19.02 -4.87 13.06
N ILE A 323 17.87 -5.06 13.69
CA ILE A 323 17.14 -6.32 13.65
C ILE A 323 16.37 -6.38 12.33
N LYS A 324 16.62 -7.45 11.55
CA LYS A 324 15.98 -7.68 10.27
C LYS A 324 14.51 -8.09 10.49
N ILE A 325 13.59 -7.36 9.87
CA ILE A 325 12.15 -7.56 10.02
C ILE A 325 11.62 -8.56 8.98
N HIS A 326 11.99 -8.37 7.71
CA HIS A 326 11.53 -9.21 6.61
C HIS A 326 12.56 -10.31 6.34
N ASN A 327 12.18 -11.55 6.62
CA ASN A 327 13.03 -12.72 6.42
C ASN A 327 12.34 -13.70 5.48
N LEU A 328 13.11 -14.23 4.53
CA LEU A 328 12.75 -15.39 3.73
C LEU A 328 13.61 -16.59 4.15
N PRO A 329 13.12 -17.83 4.02
CA PRO A 329 13.95 -19.01 4.22
C PRO A 329 15.16 -19.01 3.28
N ASP A 330 16.30 -19.58 3.70
CA ASP A 330 17.57 -19.54 2.95
C ASP A 330 17.46 -20.14 1.55
N HIS A 331 16.57 -21.09 1.36
CA HIS A 331 16.32 -21.73 0.07
C HIS A 331 15.46 -20.90 -0.90
N VAL A 332 15.07 -19.69 -0.50
CA VAL A 332 14.24 -18.80 -1.34
C VAL A 332 15.08 -17.64 -1.89
N TYR A 333 15.12 -17.56 -3.22
CA TYR A 333 15.73 -16.46 -3.92
C TYR A 333 14.70 -15.34 -4.16
N PHE A 334 15.03 -14.13 -3.73
CA PHE A 334 14.26 -12.93 -4.02
C PHE A 334 15.20 -11.79 -4.45
N ASN A 335 14.85 -11.09 -5.53
CA ASN A 335 15.64 -9.99 -6.06
C ASN A 335 14.80 -8.71 -6.12
N HIS A 336 15.16 -7.71 -5.30
CA HIS A 336 14.45 -6.43 -5.29
C HIS A 336 14.52 -5.71 -6.63
N ALA A 337 15.67 -5.64 -7.28
CA ALA A 337 15.80 -4.93 -8.55
C ALA A 337 14.90 -5.50 -9.66
N GLN A 338 14.68 -6.82 -9.68
CA GLN A 338 13.75 -7.42 -10.64
C GLN A 338 12.31 -7.01 -10.41
N HIS A 339 11.89 -6.82 -9.14
CA HIS A 339 10.54 -6.42 -8.78
C HIS A 339 10.34 -4.90 -8.87
N VAL A 340 11.26 -4.13 -8.29
CA VAL A 340 11.15 -2.68 -8.17
C VAL A 340 11.50 -1.97 -9.48
N ASN A 341 12.64 -2.33 -10.09
CA ASN A 341 13.13 -1.68 -11.31
C ASN A 341 12.50 -2.31 -12.56
N ALA A 342 12.69 -3.60 -12.78
CA ALA A 342 12.19 -4.25 -13.99
C ALA A 342 10.66 -4.45 -13.97
N GLY A 343 10.10 -4.84 -12.83
CA GLY A 343 8.67 -5.09 -12.65
C GLY A 343 7.84 -3.86 -12.30
N ASN A 344 8.49 -2.74 -11.95
CA ASN A 344 7.84 -1.50 -11.49
C ASN A 344 6.82 -1.71 -10.35
N VAL A 345 7.12 -2.67 -9.45
CA VAL A 345 6.28 -2.98 -8.30
C VAL A 345 6.52 -1.94 -7.21
N ALA A 346 5.46 -1.31 -6.73
CA ALA A 346 5.54 -0.33 -5.63
C ALA A 346 6.00 -1.00 -4.33
N CYS A 347 6.80 -0.30 -3.53
CA CYS A 347 7.31 -0.80 -2.25
C CYS A 347 6.17 -1.25 -1.31
N GLN A 348 5.08 -0.50 -1.30
CA GLN A 348 3.90 -0.73 -0.47
C GLN A 348 3.19 -2.05 -0.78
N THR A 349 3.31 -2.58 -1.99
CA THR A 349 2.71 -3.87 -2.36
C THR A 349 3.18 -5.01 -1.45
N CYS A 350 4.45 -4.99 -1.04
CA CYS A 350 5.05 -6.02 -0.18
C CYS A 350 5.20 -5.55 1.27
N HIS A 351 5.54 -4.28 1.47
CA HIS A 351 5.84 -3.73 2.79
C HIS A 351 4.67 -3.03 3.47
N GLY A 352 3.51 -2.90 2.78
CA GLY A 352 2.37 -2.13 3.28
C GLY A 352 2.63 -0.63 3.31
N ASN A 353 1.79 0.12 3.99
CA ASN A 353 1.91 1.58 4.09
C ASN A 353 3.02 2.00 5.06
N ILE A 354 4.26 1.66 4.74
CA ILE A 354 5.44 1.95 5.57
C ILE A 354 5.52 3.43 5.96
N GLN A 355 5.12 4.32 5.06
CA GLN A 355 5.08 5.76 5.32
C GLN A 355 4.06 6.19 6.39
N GLU A 356 3.25 5.28 6.90
CA GLU A 356 2.31 5.52 8.01
C GLU A 356 2.76 4.82 9.30
N MET A 357 3.86 4.05 9.24
CA MET A 357 4.35 3.25 10.37
C MET A 357 5.33 4.05 11.22
N ASP A 358 5.05 4.18 12.50
CA ASP A 358 6.00 4.66 13.50
C ASP A 358 7.04 3.57 13.81
N VAL A 359 6.58 2.35 14.04
CA VAL A 359 7.43 1.15 14.13
C VAL A 359 7.10 0.23 12.95
N VAL A 360 8.13 -0.19 12.22
CA VAL A 360 7.96 -1.05 11.04
C VAL A 360 7.64 -2.49 11.46
N GLU A 361 6.62 -3.05 10.81
CA GLU A 361 6.24 -4.46 10.96
C GLU A 361 6.28 -5.21 9.62
N GLN A 362 6.44 -6.52 9.67
CA GLN A 362 6.24 -7.35 8.48
C GLN A 362 4.75 -7.44 8.16
N LYS A 363 4.31 -6.72 7.11
CA LYS A 363 2.89 -6.67 6.71
C LYS A 363 2.48 -7.87 5.87
N ALA A 364 3.23 -8.18 4.81
CA ALA A 364 2.92 -9.30 3.92
C ALA A 364 3.31 -10.65 4.54
N GLU A 365 2.55 -11.68 4.18
CA GLU A 365 2.82 -13.05 4.64
C GLU A 365 4.17 -13.60 4.18
N LEU A 366 4.64 -13.17 3.00
CA LEU A 366 5.83 -13.68 2.31
C LEU A 366 5.83 -15.20 2.13
N SER A 367 4.63 -15.81 2.09
CA SER A 367 4.48 -17.24 1.82
C SER A 367 4.60 -17.54 0.33
N MET A 368 4.95 -18.81 -0.01
CA MET A 368 5.02 -19.25 -1.41
C MET A 368 3.70 -18.99 -2.15
N GLY A 369 2.55 -19.26 -1.51
CA GLY A 369 1.23 -19.01 -2.09
C GLY A 369 0.99 -17.53 -2.39
N TRP A 370 1.42 -16.64 -1.50
CA TRP A 370 1.31 -15.20 -1.68
C TRP A 370 2.12 -14.72 -2.91
N CYS A 371 3.37 -15.18 -3.05
CA CYS A 371 4.21 -14.87 -4.21
C CYS A 371 3.59 -15.41 -5.52
N ILE A 372 3.14 -16.67 -5.52
CA ILE A 372 2.55 -17.33 -6.70
C ILE A 372 1.27 -16.61 -7.14
N ASN A 373 0.41 -16.18 -6.22
CA ASN A 373 -0.82 -15.48 -6.57
C ASN A 373 -0.51 -14.13 -7.23
N CYS A 374 0.44 -13.37 -6.67
CA CYS A 374 0.90 -12.13 -7.29
C CYS A 374 1.43 -12.37 -8.72
N HIS A 375 2.27 -13.39 -8.93
CA HIS A 375 2.83 -13.73 -10.25
C HIS A 375 1.77 -14.21 -11.26
N ARG A 376 0.66 -14.78 -10.80
CA ARG A 376 -0.45 -15.18 -11.69
C ARG A 376 -1.25 -13.99 -12.22
N GLU A 377 -1.32 -12.92 -11.45
CA GLU A 377 -2.20 -11.78 -11.72
C GLU A 377 -1.44 -10.56 -12.25
N THR A 378 -0.18 -10.39 -11.84
CA THR A 378 0.64 -9.23 -12.22
C THR A 378 0.98 -9.25 -13.70
N LYS A 379 0.58 -8.20 -14.40
CA LYS A 379 0.87 -8.00 -15.82
C LYS A 379 2.33 -7.54 -15.99
N VAL A 380 2.97 -8.08 -17.01
CA VAL A 380 4.32 -7.68 -17.40
C VAL A 380 4.25 -6.35 -18.17
N ASN A 381 5.05 -5.39 -17.77
CA ASN A 381 5.11 -4.10 -18.43
C ASN A 381 6.10 -4.15 -19.60
N PHE A 382 5.61 -4.52 -20.78
CA PHE A 382 6.41 -4.56 -22.00
C PHE A 382 6.73 -3.17 -22.54
N TYR A 383 7.94 -3.00 -23.04
CA TYR A 383 8.29 -1.85 -23.85
C TYR A 383 7.63 -1.95 -25.22
N ASN A 384 6.71 -1.04 -25.53
CA ASN A 384 5.95 -1.07 -26.80
C ASN A 384 6.60 -0.26 -27.94
N GLY A 385 7.78 0.32 -27.71
CA GLY A 385 8.52 1.12 -28.69
C GLY A 385 7.98 2.54 -28.90
N LYS A 386 6.83 2.90 -28.31
CA LYS A 386 6.20 4.20 -28.50
C LYS A 386 6.31 5.10 -27.29
N ASP A 387 6.30 4.53 -26.11
CA ASP A 387 6.52 5.20 -24.84
C ASP A 387 7.70 4.62 -24.09
N SER A 388 8.28 5.36 -23.17
CA SER A 388 9.41 4.92 -22.35
C SER A 388 9.01 4.15 -21.08
N THR A 389 7.74 3.75 -20.96
CA THR A 389 7.20 3.22 -19.73
C THR A 389 7.46 1.72 -19.52
N GLY A 390 7.66 0.96 -20.61
CA GLY A 390 7.90 -0.48 -20.54
C GLY A 390 9.38 -0.83 -20.36
N ASN A 391 9.64 -2.01 -19.81
CA ASN A 391 11.00 -2.52 -19.66
C ASN A 391 11.47 -3.25 -20.92
N LYS A 392 12.56 -2.77 -21.52
CA LYS A 392 13.18 -3.36 -22.73
C LYS A 392 13.59 -4.82 -22.55
N PHE A 393 13.89 -5.25 -21.34
CA PHE A 393 14.22 -6.64 -21.05
C PHE A 393 13.13 -7.62 -21.50
N TYR A 394 11.86 -7.24 -21.32
CA TYR A 394 10.73 -8.10 -21.70
C TYR A 394 10.43 -8.07 -23.20
N SER A 395 11.00 -7.15 -23.96
CA SER A 395 10.83 -7.09 -25.42
C SER A 395 11.43 -8.27 -26.18
N ILE A 396 12.30 -9.07 -25.54
CA ILE A 396 12.81 -10.32 -26.11
C ILE A 396 11.73 -11.41 -26.30
N TYR A 397 10.60 -11.28 -25.63
CA TYR A 397 9.46 -12.19 -25.79
C TYR A 397 8.58 -11.80 -26.99
N GLU A 398 9.18 -11.81 -28.18
CA GLU A 398 8.54 -11.42 -29.46
C GLU A 398 7.21 -12.14 -29.72
N LYS A 399 7.09 -13.40 -29.31
CA LYS A 399 5.86 -14.19 -29.42
C LYS A 399 4.67 -13.48 -28.78
N PHE A 400 4.83 -12.97 -27.58
CA PHE A 400 3.76 -12.29 -26.85
C PHE A 400 3.39 -10.95 -27.47
N HIS A 401 4.34 -10.22 -28.01
CA HIS A 401 4.06 -9.01 -28.79
C HIS A 401 3.17 -9.30 -29.99
N ASN A 402 3.45 -10.37 -30.72
CA ASN A 402 2.66 -10.77 -31.87
C ASN A 402 1.26 -11.26 -31.46
N ASP A 403 1.14 -12.01 -30.37
CA ASP A 403 -0.15 -12.50 -29.87
C ASP A 403 -1.04 -11.35 -29.37
N ILE A 404 -0.48 -10.34 -28.69
CA ILE A 404 -1.20 -9.12 -28.29
C ILE A 404 -1.61 -8.33 -29.54
N LYS A 405 -0.71 -8.11 -30.49
CA LYS A 405 -0.98 -7.37 -31.73
C LYS A 405 -2.09 -8.02 -32.57
N ASN A 406 -2.15 -9.35 -32.55
CA ASN A 406 -3.12 -10.13 -33.30
C ASN A 406 -4.43 -10.36 -32.51
N GLY A 407 -4.60 -9.76 -31.32
CA GLY A 407 -5.79 -9.88 -30.49
C GLY A 407 -6.02 -11.28 -29.91
N LYS A 408 -5.00 -12.12 -29.85
CA LYS A 408 -5.09 -13.45 -29.25
C LYS A 408 -5.03 -13.43 -27.73
N MET A 409 -4.44 -12.36 -27.18
CA MET A 409 -4.39 -12.10 -25.73
C MET A 409 -4.35 -10.58 -25.46
N ASP A 410 -4.94 -10.18 -24.35
CA ASP A 410 -5.02 -8.76 -23.97
C ASP A 410 -3.80 -8.29 -23.18
N SER A 411 -3.15 -9.20 -22.47
CA SER A 411 -1.99 -8.90 -21.63
C SER A 411 -1.19 -10.18 -21.33
N VAL A 412 0.05 -10.02 -20.92
CA VAL A 412 0.94 -11.11 -20.48
C VAL A 412 1.19 -10.94 -19.00
N THR A 413 1.02 -12.03 -18.25
CA THR A 413 1.32 -12.04 -16.81
C THR A 413 2.72 -12.58 -16.54
N VAL A 414 3.21 -12.37 -15.32
CA VAL A 414 4.51 -12.94 -14.90
C VAL A 414 4.51 -14.47 -15.01
N LYS A 415 3.36 -15.13 -14.81
CA LYS A 415 3.17 -16.55 -15.06
C LYS A 415 3.52 -16.95 -16.50
N ASP A 416 3.08 -16.17 -17.48
CA ASP A 416 3.23 -16.50 -18.90
C ASP A 416 4.70 -16.43 -19.37
N ILE A 417 5.53 -15.65 -18.67
CA ILE A 417 6.97 -15.56 -18.92
C ILE A 417 7.81 -16.50 -18.02
N GLY A 418 7.17 -17.49 -17.40
CA GLY A 418 7.86 -18.50 -16.59
C GLY A 418 8.09 -18.11 -15.14
N GLY A 419 7.42 -17.09 -14.62
CA GLY A 419 7.58 -16.61 -13.24
C GLY A 419 7.01 -17.56 -12.16
N LEU A 420 6.41 -18.70 -12.55
CA LEU A 420 5.96 -19.75 -11.63
C LEU A 420 6.85 -20.99 -11.64
N GLU A 421 7.94 -21.01 -12.43
CA GLU A 421 8.88 -22.10 -12.43
C GLU A 421 9.62 -22.17 -11.08
N CYS A 422 9.72 -23.38 -10.51
CA CYS A 422 10.30 -23.57 -9.17
C CYS A 422 11.69 -22.94 -9.03
N GLN A 423 12.53 -23.07 -10.05
CA GLN A 423 13.91 -22.56 -10.10
C GLN A 423 14.02 -21.02 -10.13
N LYS A 424 12.91 -20.29 -10.32
CA LYS A 424 12.93 -18.83 -10.27
C LYS A 424 12.94 -18.31 -8.84
N CYS A 425 12.45 -19.12 -7.91
CA CYS A 425 12.32 -18.77 -6.49
C CYS A 425 13.14 -19.68 -5.57
N HIS A 426 13.50 -20.87 -6.03
CA HIS A 426 14.24 -21.88 -5.24
C HIS A 426 15.52 -22.32 -5.95
N TYR A 427 16.61 -22.53 -5.18
CA TYR A 427 17.90 -23.04 -5.65
C TYR A 427 18.44 -24.12 -4.75
#